data_6db5b02be472b5820833873edca6ce79
#
_entry.id   6db5b02be472b5820833873edca6ce79
#
_cell.length_a   1.000
_cell.length_b   1.000
_cell.length_c   1.000
_cell.angle_alpha   90.00
_cell.angle_beta   90.00
_cell.angle_gamma   90.00
#
_symmetry.space_group_name_H-M   'P 1'
#
loop_
_entity.id
_entity.type
_entity.pdbx_description
1 polymer ?
#
loop_
_entity_poly.entity_id
_entity_poly.type
_entity_poly.pdbx_seq_one_letter_code
_entity_poly.pdbx_strand_id
1 'polypeptide(L)'
;ANGVNEDGSVVVGWERIDPGQWQPAVWVDGNKTILANTPISCEARAVSDDGTIVVGWSYDPANAMRVAAKWVWDGSAWNEELLGILPNTPIGPLGGWSYATAISGDGSVILGTNRFIDNGPFSTQTGFIWTQATGMVDVLDLLDDNGIELPDGFQIDGLTAVTPDGSKIVGFGSYPANFPDYHSFIIHLTTECLADTNNDGMLSPADFSAWVAAFNAATPACDQNSDGSCTPADFSAWVANY
;
A
#
# COMPACT_ATOMS: atom_id res chain seq x y z
N ALA A 1 12.24 -12.61 12.77
CA ALA A 1 11.89 -12.42 11.36
C ALA A 1 10.40 -12.08 11.26
N ASN A 2 10.05 -11.22 10.31
CA ASN A 2 8.68 -10.75 10.11
C ASN A 2 8.16 -11.09 8.70
N GLY A 3 9.06 -11.15 7.70
CA GLY A 3 8.70 -11.43 6.32
C GLY A 3 9.78 -12.20 5.59
N VAL A 4 9.42 -12.76 4.45
CA VAL A 4 10.28 -13.52 3.55
C VAL A 4 9.77 -13.29 2.12
N ASN A 5 10.67 -13.18 1.13
CA ASN A 5 10.30 -13.06 -0.27
C ASN A 5 9.85 -14.41 -0.87
N GLU A 6 9.40 -14.41 -2.12
CA GLU A 6 8.76 -15.56 -2.76
C GLU A 6 9.65 -16.82 -2.79
N ASP A 7 10.93 -16.68 -3.10
CA ASP A 7 11.87 -17.82 -3.22
C ASP A 7 12.58 -18.17 -1.90
N GLY A 8 12.37 -17.40 -0.83
CA GLY A 8 12.95 -17.64 0.48
C GLY A 8 14.41 -17.17 0.64
N SER A 9 15.00 -16.52 -0.36
CA SER A 9 16.38 -16.06 -0.34
C SER A 9 16.60 -14.81 0.53
N VAL A 10 15.54 -13.99 0.72
CA VAL A 10 15.55 -12.76 1.50
C VAL A 10 14.56 -12.84 2.65
N VAL A 11 15.07 -12.72 3.86
CA VAL A 11 14.28 -12.67 5.09
C VAL A 11 14.45 -11.30 5.74
N VAL A 12 13.38 -10.72 6.26
CA VAL A 12 13.39 -9.40 6.90
C VAL A 12 12.85 -9.45 8.32
N GLY A 13 13.25 -8.51 9.14
CA GLY A 13 12.82 -8.42 10.52
C GLY A 13 13.63 -7.38 11.30
N TRP A 14 14.08 -7.75 12.49
CA TRP A 14 14.86 -6.87 13.35
C TRP A 14 15.95 -7.64 14.08
N GLU A 15 16.97 -6.91 14.44
CA GLU A 15 18.08 -7.38 15.27
C GLU A 15 18.17 -6.53 16.54
N ARG A 16 18.38 -7.17 17.67
CA ARG A 16 18.61 -6.46 18.93
C ARG A 16 20.08 -6.09 19.04
N ILE A 17 20.38 -4.79 18.98
CA ILE A 17 21.75 -4.30 19.05
C ILE A 17 22.14 -3.97 20.50
N ASP A 18 21.20 -3.35 21.27
CA ASP A 18 21.40 -2.99 22.67
C ASP A 18 20.21 -3.43 23.53
N PRO A 19 20.36 -3.58 24.87
CA PRO A 19 19.24 -3.88 25.74
C PRO A 19 18.11 -2.85 25.59
N GLY A 20 16.98 -3.30 25.03
CA GLY A 20 15.78 -2.48 24.86
C GLY A 20 15.61 -1.83 23.50
N GLN A 21 16.60 -1.92 22.59
CA GLN A 21 16.50 -1.39 21.24
C GLN A 21 16.69 -2.49 20.20
N TRP A 22 15.98 -2.40 19.08
CA TRP A 22 16.13 -3.25 17.91
C TRP A 22 16.14 -2.40 16.65
N GLN A 23 16.86 -2.88 15.64
CA GLN A 23 17.07 -2.20 14.37
C GLN A 23 16.55 -3.06 13.23
N PRO A 24 16.04 -2.45 12.14
CA PRO A 24 15.58 -3.19 10.98
C PRO A 24 16.74 -3.95 10.34
N ALA A 25 16.50 -5.19 10.00
CA ALA A 25 17.51 -6.09 9.46
C ALA A 25 16.97 -6.91 8.30
N VAL A 26 17.87 -7.21 7.36
CA VAL A 26 17.64 -8.12 6.24
C VAL A 26 18.70 -9.22 6.26
N TRP A 27 18.30 -10.43 5.92
CA TRP A 27 19.18 -11.58 5.70
C TRP A 27 19.04 -12.01 4.24
N VAL A 28 20.11 -11.93 3.48
CA VAL A 28 20.19 -12.40 2.09
C VAL A 28 21.10 -13.63 2.08
N ASP A 29 20.59 -14.78 1.68
CA ASP A 29 21.30 -16.06 1.73
C ASP A 29 21.97 -16.32 3.09
N GLY A 30 21.30 -15.94 4.16
CA GLY A 30 21.78 -16.07 5.54
C GLY A 30 22.77 -14.99 5.99
N ASN A 31 23.19 -14.08 5.13
CA ASN A 31 24.06 -12.95 5.48
C ASN A 31 23.23 -11.75 5.95
N LYS A 32 23.48 -11.33 7.18
CA LYS A 32 22.73 -10.24 7.81
C LYS A 32 23.29 -8.86 7.48
N THR A 33 22.38 -7.93 7.18
CA THR A 33 22.66 -6.49 7.08
C THR A 33 21.68 -5.71 7.95
N ILE A 34 22.17 -4.72 8.70
CA ILE A 34 21.34 -3.75 9.43
C ILE A 34 20.98 -2.63 8.45
N LEU A 35 19.69 -2.40 8.29
CA LEU A 35 19.17 -1.46 7.29
C LEU A 35 19.22 0.01 7.75
N ALA A 36 19.08 0.25 9.05
CA ALA A 36 19.20 1.57 9.63
C ALA A 36 19.78 1.48 11.05
N ASN A 37 20.52 2.52 11.47
CA ASN A 37 21.01 2.65 12.83
C ASN A 37 20.37 3.88 13.47
N THR A 38 19.29 3.68 14.21
CA THR A 38 18.44 4.75 14.72
C THR A 38 18.49 4.81 16.25
N PRO A 39 18.20 5.99 16.86
CA PRO A 39 18.19 6.13 18.31
C PRO A 39 17.00 5.48 19.02
N ILE A 40 16.04 4.94 18.25
CA ILE A 40 14.87 4.26 18.76
C ILE A 40 14.69 2.91 18.05
N SER A 41 13.85 2.06 18.61
CA SER A 41 13.52 0.77 17.97
C SER A 41 12.75 0.96 16.66
N CYS A 42 13.25 0.31 15.60
CA CYS A 42 12.69 0.28 14.26
C CYS A 42 12.68 -1.16 13.74
N GLU A 43 11.84 -1.45 12.73
CA GLU A 43 11.69 -2.81 12.20
C GLU A 43 11.48 -2.83 10.69
N ALA A 44 12.00 -3.86 10.04
CA ALA A 44 11.57 -4.30 8.71
C ALA A 44 10.41 -5.31 8.87
N ARG A 45 9.38 -5.19 8.03
CA ARG A 45 8.14 -5.96 8.14
C ARG A 45 7.88 -6.88 6.97
N ALA A 46 8.04 -6.39 5.76
CA ALA A 46 7.76 -7.13 4.54
C ALA A 46 8.80 -6.84 3.47
N VAL A 47 8.83 -7.65 2.44
CA VAL A 47 9.78 -7.58 1.33
C VAL A 47 9.06 -7.96 0.03
N SER A 48 9.42 -7.31 -1.09
CA SER A 48 8.93 -7.64 -2.45
C SER A 48 9.34 -9.05 -2.88
N ASP A 49 8.65 -9.62 -3.86
CA ASP A 49 8.90 -11.00 -4.33
C ASP A 49 10.32 -11.18 -4.86
N ASP A 50 10.88 -10.16 -5.55
CA ASP A 50 12.26 -10.15 -6.05
C ASP A 50 13.31 -9.90 -4.96
N GLY A 51 12.90 -9.62 -3.73
CA GLY A 51 13.77 -9.38 -2.59
C GLY A 51 14.49 -8.02 -2.61
N THR A 52 14.16 -7.10 -3.52
CA THR A 52 14.90 -5.84 -3.71
C THR A 52 14.32 -4.66 -2.92
N ILE A 53 13.08 -4.74 -2.44
CA ILE A 53 12.43 -3.68 -1.67
C ILE A 53 11.93 -4.23 -0.34
N VAL A 54 12.45 -3.67 0.74
CA VAL A 54 12.04 -3.97 2.12
C VAL A 54 11.22 -2.81 2.66
N VAL A 55 10.17 -3.09 3.42
CA VAL A 55 9.34 -2.05 4.05
C VAL A 55 9.17 -2.29 5.55
N GLY A 56 8.87 -1.22 6.27
CA GLY A 56 8.66 -1.24 7.71
C GLY A 56 8.56 0.17 8.27
N TRP A 57 9.30 0.46 9.33
CA TRP A 57 9.40 1.82 9.86
C TRP A 57 10.81 2.14 10.32
N SER A 58 11.13 3.43 10.23
CA SER A 58 12.38 4.00 10.66
C SER A 58 12.16 5.27 11.48
N TYR A 59 13.23 5.95 11.81
CA TYR A 59 13.22 7.18 12.58
C TYR A 59 13.42 8.38 11.68
N ASP A 60 12.48 9.34 11.77
CA ASP A 60 12.62 10.65 11.14
C ASP A 60 13.30 11.62 12.13
N PRO A 61 14.57 11.99 11.89
CA PRO A 61 15.29 12.90 12.77
C PRO A 61 14.77 14.34 12.72
N ALA A 62 14.09 14.74 11.65
CA ALA A 62 13.56 16.09 11.50
C ALA A 62 12.37 16.34 12.44
N ASN A 63 11.56 15.31 12.67
CA ASN A 63 10.35 15.38 13.48
C ASN A 63 10.44 14.56 14.78
N ALA A 64 11.56 13.85 15.00
CA ALA A 64 11.81 12.99 16.16
C ALA A 64 10.72 11.91 16.35
N MET A 65 10.23 11.32 15.26
CA MET A 65 9.14 10.34 15.27
C MET A 65 9.46 9.08 14.46
N ARG A 66 8.64 8.05 14.65
CA ARG A 66 8.62 6.85 13.80
C ARG A 66 7.78 7.11 12.57
N VAL A 67 8.32 6.76 11.40
CA VAL A 67 7.61 6.88 10.14
C VAL A 67 7.76 5.61 9.31
N ALA A 68 6.78 5.33 8.49
CA ALA A 68 6.88 4.29 7.48
C ALA A 68 8.11 4.55 6.60
N ALA A 69 8.81 3.49 6.26
CA ALA A 69 10.04 3.54 5.49
C ALA A 69 10.12 2.37 4.52
N LYS A 70 10.86 2.57 3.44
CA LYS A 70 11.31 1.49 2.55
C LYS A 70 12.83 1.55 2.42
N TRP A 71 13.43 0.40 2.17
CA TRP A 71 14.84 0.24 1.83
C TRP A 71 14.92 -0.45 0.49
N VAL A 72 15.61 0.17 -0.46
CA VAL A 72 15.75 -0.32 -1.83
C VAL A 72 17.18 -0.77 -2.05
N TRP A 73 17.36 -1.99 -2.54
CA TRP A 73 18.66 -2.53 -2.96
C TRP A 73 19.04 -1.98 -4.33
N ASP A 74 20.15 -1.25 -4.43
CA ASP A 74 20.64 -0.67 -5.70
C ASP A 74 21.67 -1.54 -6.45
N GLY A 75 21.89 -2.77 -5.97
CA GLY A 75 22.91 -3.69 -6.47
C GLY A 75 24.20 -3.65 -5.64
N SER A 76 24.34 -2.69 -4.71
CA SER A 76 25.53 -2.56 -3.87
C SER A 76 25.22 -2.22 -2.41
N ALA A 77 24.14 -1.50 -2.16
CA ALA A 77 23.72 -1.07 -0.84
C ALA A 77 22.19 -0.98 -0.71
N TRP A 78 21.72 -1.03 0.53
CA TRP A 78 20.34 -0.71 0.88
C TRP A 78 20.21 0.79 1.13
N ASN A 79 19.35 1.43 0.36
CA ASN A 79 19.08 2.88 0.45
C ASN A 79 17.75 3.11 1.13
N GLU A 80 17.77 3.85 2.24
CA GLU A 80 16.57 4.19 3.01
C GLU A 80 15.82 5.35 2.36
N GLU A 81 14.50 5.22 2.30
CA GLU A 81 13.58 6.29 1.95
C GLU A 81 12.46 6.33 3.01
N LEU A 82 12.31 7.48 3.68
CA LEU A 82 11.23 7.70 4.63
C LEU A 82 9.95 8.05 3.86
N LEU A 83 8.90 7.29 4.06
CA LEU A 83 7.59 7.52 3.41
C LEU A 83 6.78 8.60 4.15
N GLY A 84 7.18 8.91 5.39
CA GLY A 84 6.53 9.94 6.19
C GLY A 84 5.25 9.48 6.89
N ILE A 85 4.36 10.43 7.12
CA ILE A 85 3.02 10.24 7.69
C ILE A 85 1.99 10.80 6.70
N LEU A 86 0.72 10.44 6.86
CA LEU A 86 -0.35 11.00 6.03
C LEU A 86 -0.35 12.53 6.06
N PRO A 87 -0.53 13.19 4.91
CA PRO A 87 -0.75 14.63 4.85
C PRO A 87 -1.89 15.05 5.79
N ASN A 88 -1.75 16.20 6.42
CA ASN A 88 -2.74 16.76 7.37
C ASN A 88 -2.97 15.92 8.64
N THR A 89 -2.14 14.91 8.92
CA THR A 89 -2.20 14.23 10.21
C THR A 89 -1.95 15.23 11.34
N PRO A 90 -2.85 15.37 12.31
CA PRO A 90 -2.63 16.25 13.45
C PRO A 90 -1.41 15.76 14.24
N ILE A 91 -0.32 16.51 14.18
CA ILE A 91 0.85 16.25 15.03
C ILE A 91 0.59 16.92 16.37
N GLY A 92 -0.05 16.20 17.28
CA GLY A 92 -0.24 16.64 18.66
C GLY A 92 1.09 16.65 19.43
N PRO A 93 1.10 17.15 20.68
CA PRO A 93 2.31 17.22 21.52
C PRO A 93 2.95 15.84 21.80
N LEU A 94 2.25 14.76 21.55
CA LEU A 94 2.74 13.38 21.67
C LEU A 94 3.15 12.77 20.33
N GLY A 95 3.08 13.55 19.24
CA GLY A 95 3.45 13.11 17.89
C GLY A 95 2.40 12.21 17.21
N GLY A 96 2.65 11.96 15.95
CA GLY A 96 2.03 10.88 15.18
C GLY A 96 3.11 9.89 14.78
N TRP A 97 2.71 8.72 14.28
CA TRP A 97 3.65 7.78 13.68
C TRP A 97 2.96 6.95 12.61
N SER A 98 3.74 6.46 11.69
CA SER A 98 3.28 5.52 10.67
C SER A 98 4.20 4.30 10.62
N TYR A 99 3.70 3.21 10.10
CA TYR A 99 4.49 2.02 9.84
C TYR A 99 3.92 1.25 8.65
N ALA A 100 4.78 0.85 7.73
CA ALA A 100 4.42 -0.03 6.64
C ALA A 100 4.32 -1.47 7.17
N THR A 101 3.28 -2.18 6.73
CA THR A 101 2.97 -3.54 7.17
C THR A 101 3.12 -4.57 6.08
N ALA A 102 2.87 -4.17 4.83
CA ALA A 102 2.89 -5.05 3.66
C ALA A 102 3.34 -4.30 2.40
N ILE A 103 3.77 -5.07 1.41
CA ILE A 103 4.17 -4.62 0.08
C ILE A 103 3.69 -5.63 -0.95
N SER A 104 3.28 -5.17 -2.15
CA SER A 104 2.96 -6.05 -3.29
C SER A 104 4.20 -6.76 -3.82
N GLY A 105 4.02 -7.86 -4.55
CA GLY A 105 5.12 -8.66 -5.07
C GLY A 105 6.07 -7.87 -5.97
N ASP A 106 5.54 -6.98 -6.80
CA ASP A 106 6.30 -6.09 -7.67
C ASP A 106 6.87 -4.84 -6.97
N GLY A 107 6.56 -4.64 -5.69
CA GLY A 107 7.01 -3.49 -4.90
C GLY A 107 6.28 -2.18 -5.17
N SER A 108 5.26 -2.17 -6.03
CA SER A 108 4.58 -0.95 -6.48
C SER A 108 3.60 -0.37 -5.45
N VAL A 109 3.00 -1.23 -4.61
CA VAL A 109 2.01 -0.87 -3.60
C VAL A 109 2.53 -1.20 -2.21
N ILE A 110 2.61 -0.20 -1.34
CA ILE A 110 2.96 -0.35 0.07
C ILE A 110 1.76 0.02 0.92
N LEU A 111 1.46 -0.80 1.90
CA LEU A 111 0.37 -0.60 2.84
C LEU A 111 0.87 -0.39 4.25
N GLY A 112 0.05 0.27 5.04
CA GLY A 112 0.37 0.40 6.45
C GLY A 112 -0.72 1.05 7.29
N THR A 113 -0.30 1.48 8.46
CA THR A 113 -1.14 2.20 9.41
C THR A 113 -0.49 3.54 9.72
N ASN A 114 -1.29 4.58 9.70
CA ASN A 114 -0.96 5.90 10.23
C ASN A 114 -1.71 6.10 11.53
N ARG A 115 -0.98 6.51 12.56
CA ARG A 115 -1.52 6.71 13.89
C ARG A 115 -1.23 8.11 14.38
N PHE A 116 -2.21 8.75 14.96
CA PHE A 116 -2.06 10.07 15.56
C PHE A 116 -2.74 10.07 16.93
N ILE A 117 -2.19 10.89 17.81
CA ILE A 117 -2.76 11.08 19.13
C ILE A 117 -3.51 12.40 19.07
N ASP A 118 -4.82 12.27 19.01
CA ASP A 118 -5.71 13.40 19.21
C ASP A 118 -5.67 13.87 20.67
N ASN A 119 -6.22 15.03 20.98
CA ASN A 119 -6.27 15.58 22.34
C ASN A 119 -7.06 14.69 23.35
N GLY A 120 -7.46 13.51 22.94
CA GLY A 120 -8.16 12.49 23.75
C GLY A 120 -7.23 11.45 24.37
N PRO A 121 -7.76 10.61 25.27
CA PRO A 121 -7.01 9.51 25.89
C PRO A 121 -6.69 8.37 24.94
N PHE A 122 -7.25 8.37 23.73
CA PHE A 122 -7.10 7.30 22.74
C PHE A 122 -6.41 7.84 21.48
N SER A 123 -5.53 7.02 20.91
CA SER A 123 -4.96 7.30 19.60
C SER A 123 -5.96 6.90 18.51
N THR A 124 -6.15 7.76 17.54
CA THR A 124 -6.85 7.43 16.30
C THR A 124 -5.86 6.86 15.31
N GLN A 125 -6.30 5.89 14.51
CA GLN A 125 -5.48 5.28 13.47
C GLN A 125 -6.32 5.06 12.22
N THR A 126 -5.65 5.02 11.07
CA THR A 126 -6.23 4.73 9.76
C THR A 126 -5.26 3.93 8.92
N GLY A 127 -5.74 3.28 7.88
CA GLY A 127 -4.89 2.64 6.88
C GLY A 127 -4.34 3.65 5.88
N PHE A 128 -3.13 3.42 5.39
CA PHE A 128 -2.60 4.15 4.24
C PHE A 128 -2.20 3.21 3.12
N ILE A 129 -2.28 3.72 1.91
CA ILE A 129 -1.74 3.13 0.69
C ILE A 129 -0.69 4.09 0.16
N TRP A 130 0.47 3.58 -0.19
CA TRP A 130 1.53 4.35 -0.80
C TRP A 130 1.92 3.75 -2.15
N THR A 131 2.05 4.60 -3.16
CA THR A 131 2.65 4.25 -4.45
C THR A 131 3.66 5.32 -4.84
N GLN A 132 4.55 5.01 -5.77
CA GLN A 132 5.52 6.00 -6.27
C GLN A 132 4.83 7.20 -6.96
N ALA A 133 3.65 7.00 -7.52
CA ALA A 133 2.92 8.03 -8.26
C ALA A 133 2.14 8.98 -7.32
N THR A 134 1.54 8.44 -6.26
CA THR A 134 0.63 9.19 -5.39
C THR A 134 1.26 9.64 -4.07
N GLY A 135 2.38 9.01 -3.67
CA GLY A 135 2.83 9.10 -2.29
C GLY A 135 1.86 8.38 -1.34
N MET A 136 1.83 8.82 -0.08
CA MET A 136 0.97 8.24 0.96
C MET A 136 -0.42 8.86 0.90
N VAL A 137 -1.45 8.01 0.73
CA VAL A 137 -2.87 8.38 0.63
C VAL A 137 -3.63 7.64 1.74
N ASP A 138 -4.60 8.33 2.36
CA ASP A 138 -5.51 7.69 3.33
C ASP A 138 -6.44 6.72 2.58
N VAL A 139 -6.60 5.53 3.11
CA VAL A 139 -7.53 4.55 2.54
C VAL A 139 -8.97 5.07 2.53
N LEU A 140 -9.33 5.93 3.49
CA LEU A 140 -10.67 6.54 3.53
C LEU A 140 -10.90 7.50 2.37
N ASP A 141 -9.90 8.32 2.03
CA ASP A 141 -9.96 9.22 0.86
C ASP A 141 -10.11 8.40 -0.42
N LEU A 142 -9.35 7.31 -0.55
CA LEU A 142 -9.46 6.41 -1.71
C LEU A 142 -10.85 5.78 -1.84
N LEU A 143 -11.45 5.36 -0.74
CA LEU A 143 -12.80 4.77 -0.75
C LEU A 143 -13.85 5.81 -1.12
N ASP A 144 -13.77 7.02 -0.56
CA ASP A 144 -14.68 8.14 -0.85
C ASP A 144 -14.59 8.57 -2.32
N ASP A 145 -13.38 8.72 -2.86
CA ASP A 145 -13.13 9.07 -4.26
C ASP A 145 -13.73 8.02 -5.24
N ASN A 146 -13.86 6.77 -4.80
CA ASN A 146 -14.48 5.69 -5.57
C ASN A 146 -15.95 5.43 -5.21
N GLY A 147 -16.57 6.31 -4.41
CA GLY A 147 -17.97 6.22 -4.03
C GLY A 147 -18.31 5.01 -3.15
N ILE A 148 -17.32 4.49 -2.42
CA ILE A 148 -17.48 3.34 -1.51
C ILE A 148 -17.76 3.86 -0.11
N GLU A 149 -18.99 3.70 0.33
CA GLU A 149 -19.41 4.07 1.68
C GLU A 149 -19.13 2.93 2.67
N LEU A 150 -18.51 3.27 3.80
CA LEU A 150 -18.36 2.33 4.91
C LEU A 150 -19.68 2.17 5.66
N PRO A 151 -19.92 1.01 6.30
CA PRO A 151 -21.06 0.84 7.19
C PRO A 151 -21.04 1.89 8.31
N ASP A 152 -22.24 2.37 8.69
CA ASP A 152 -22.41 3.39 9.74
C ASP A 152 -21.63 3.06 11.02
N GLY A 153 -20.74 3.94 11.43
CA GLY A 153 -19.94 3.81 12.64
C GLY A 153 -18.73 2.86 12.52
N PHE A 154 -18.48 2.24 11.35
CA PHE A 154 -17.29 1.44 11.14
C PHE A 154 -16.08 2.34 10.89
N GLN A 155 -14.95 1.98 11.52
CA GLN A 155 -13.66 2.67 11.35
C GLN A 155 -12.62 1.67 10.85
N ILE A 156 -11.79 2.09 9.90
CA ILE A 156 -10.63 1.32 9.46
C ILE A 156 -9.47 1.59 10.41
N ASP A 157 -9.00 0.54 11.08
CA ASP A 157 -7.90 0.62 12.04
C ASP A 157 -6.53 0.36 11.40
N GLY A 158 -6.48 -0.36 10.28
CA GLY A 158 -5.23 -0.61 9.57
C GLY A 158 -5.34 -1.58 8.42
N LEU A 159 -4.32 -1.55 7.56
CA LEU A 159 -4.14 -2.47 6.44
C LEU A 159 -3.00 -3.43 6.77
N THR A 160 -3.18 -4.73 6.47
CA THR A 160 -2.28 -5.79 6.96
C THR A 160 -1.63 -6.63 5.87
N ALA A 161 -2.27 -6.78 4.72
CA ALA A 161 -1.74 -7.57 3.61
C ALA A 161 -2.24 -7.04 2.27
N VAL A 162 -1.47 -7.31 1.23
CA VAL A 162 -1.78 -7.05 -0.18
C VAL A 162 -1.39 -8.28 -1.00
N THR A 163 -2.16 -8.57 -2.06
CA THR A 163 -1.79 -9.62 -3.01
C THR A 163 -0.53 -9.24 -3.79
N PRO A 164 0.23 -10.21 -4.33
CA PRO A 164 1.44 -9.92 -5.12
C PRO A 164 1.20 -8.97 -6.29
N ASP A 165 0.04 -9.05 -6.93
CA ASP A 165 -0.38 -8.18 -8.04
C ASP A 165 -0.95 -6.82 -7.60
N GLY A 166 -1.00 -6.54 -6.29
CA GLY A 166 -1.54 -5.30 -5.75
C GLY A 166 -3.07 -5.18 -5.77
N SER A 167 -3.80 -6.15 -6.36
CA SER A 167 -5.22 -6.02 -6.66
C SER A 167 -6.16 -6.16 -5.46
N LYS A 168 -5.72 -6.82 -4.37
CA LYS A 168 -6.54 -7.03 -3.18
C LYS A 168 -5.79 -6.63 -1.93
N ILE A 169 -6.45 -5.86 -1.11
CA ILE A 169 -5.93 -5.39 0.18
C ILE A 169 -6.79 -5.97 1.29
N VAL A 170 -6.14 -6.46 2.32
CA VAL A 170 -6.80 -6.93 3.55
C VAL A 170 -6.49 -5.96 4.68
N GLY A 171 -7.52 -5.66 5.46
CA GLY A 171 -7.40 -4.82 6.64
C GLY A 171 -8.31 -5.27 7.77
N PHE A 172 -8.26 -4.52 8.84
CA PHE A 172 -9.15 -4.68 9.98
C PHE A 172 -9.67 -3.32 10.43
N GLY A 173 -10.84 -3.35 11.04
CA GLY A 173 -11.50 -2.19 11.55
C GLY A 173 -12.39 -2.54 12.73
N SER A 174 -13.01 -1.53 13.32
CA SER A 174 -13.82 -1.69 14.51
C SER A 174 -15.05 -0.79 14.50
N TYR A 175 -16.00 -1.12 15.36
CA TYR A 175 -17.10 -0.25 15.76
C TYR A 175 -16.83 0.30 17.16
N PRO A 176 -16.25 1.50 17.30
CA PRO A 176 -15.82 2.02 18.61
C PRO A 176 -16.94 2.11 19.65
N ALA A 177 -18.18 2.29 19.19
CA ALA A 177 -19.35 2.31 20.07
C ALA A 177 -19.63 0.95 20.73
N ASN A 178 -19.14 -0.15 20.14
CA ASN A 178 -19.35 -1.53 20.59
C ASN A 178 -18.05 -2.22 20.97
N PHE A 179 -17.00 -1.48 21.33
CA PHE A 179 -15.69 -2.04 21.65
C PHE A 179 -15.77 -3.24 22.64
N PRO A 180 -15.07 -4.37 22.36
CA PRO A 180 -14.06 -4.62 21.33
C PRO A 180 -14.61 -5.37 20.08
N ASP A 181 -15.38 -4.73 19.23
CA ASP A 181 -16.00 -5.34 18.05
C ASP A 181 -15.13 -5.13 16.81
N TYR A 182 -14.18 -6.06 16.57
CA TYR A 182 -13.23 -6.01 15.46
C TYR A 182 -13.69 -6.88 14.29
N HIS A 183 -13.55 -6.35 13.09
CA HIS A 183 -13.86 -7.02 11.83
C HIS A 183 -12.70 -6.94 10.85
N SER A 184 -12.52 -7.98 10.05
CA SER A 184 -11.63 -7.95 8.89
C SER A 184 -12.42 -7.62 7.64
N PHE A 185 -11.77 -6.95 6.68
CA PHE A 185 -12.35 -6.62 5.39
C PHE A 185 -11.36 -6.87 4.26
N ILE A 186 -11.87 -6.91 3.04
CA ILE A 186 -11.09 -6.97 1.81
C ILE A 186 -11.52 -5.80 0.93
N ILE A 187 -10.54 -5.01 0.47
CA ILE A 187 -10.72 -4.03 -0.58
C ILE A 187 -10.21 -4.68 -1.88
N HIS A 188 -11.03 -4.64 -2.90
CA HIS A 188 -10.62 -5.00 -4.25
C HIS A 188 -10.25 -3.69 -4.96
N LEU A 189 -8.96 -3.51 -5.21
CA LEU A 189 -8.50 -2.46 -6.12
C LEU A 189 -8.68 -3.01 -7.53
N THR A 190 -9.89 -2.96 -8.01
CA THR A 190 -10.08 -3.10 -9.45
C THR A 190 -9.56 -1.81 -10.07
N THR A 191 -8.34 -1.80 -10.56
CA THR A 191 -8.13 -1.06 -11.78
C THR A 191 -9.07 -1.73 -12.77
N GLU A 192 -10.22 -1.13 -13.05
CA GLU A 192 -10.88 -1.47 -14.30
C GLU A 192 -9.82 -1.19 -15.36
N CYS A 193 -9.18 -2.25 -15.81
CA CYS A 193 -8.34 -2.11 -16.98
C CYS A 193 -9.31 -1.83 -18.12
N LEU A 194 -9.49 -0.55 -18.45
CA LEU A 194 -10.43 -0.13 -19.49
C LEU A 194 -10.19 -0.87 -20.80
N ALA A 195 -8.95 -1.35 -21.00
CA ALA A 195 -8.59 -2.17 -22.15
C ALA A 195 -9.03 -3.65 -22.02
N ASP A 196 -9.29 -4.18 -20.83
CA ASP A 196 -9.92 -5.50 -20.62
C ASP A 196 -11.43 -5.37 -20.89
N THR A 197 -11.78 -5.24 -22.16
CA THR A 197 -13.13 -4.92 -22.58
C THR A 197 -14.10 -6.10 -22.43
N ASN A 198 -13.57 -7.34 -22.35
CA ASN A 198 -14.37 -8.54 -22.14
C ASN A 198 -14.47 -8.93 -20.64
N ASN A 199 -13.75 -8.20 -19.75
CA ASN A 199 -13.70 -8.40 -18.30
C ASN A 199 -13.31 -9.84 -17.89
N ASP A 200 -12.38 -10.47 -18.62
CA ASP A 200 -11.87 -11.80 -18.25
C ASP A 200 -10.64 -11.75 -17.32
N GLY A 201 -10.16 -10.54 -17.00
CA GLY A 201 -9.02 -10.28 -16.14
C GLY A 201 -7.67 -10.46 -16.83
N MET A 202 -7.64 -10.60 -18.17
CA MET A 202 -6.42 -10.79 -18.94
C MET A 202 -6.40 -9.88 -20.16
N LEU A 203 -5.36 -9.05 -20.30
CA LEU A 203 -5.16 -8.28 -21.53
C LEU A 203 -4.73 -9.21 -22.68
N SER A 204 -5.55 -9.28 -23.71
CA SER A 204 -5.38 -10.17 -24.84
C SER A 204 -5.99 -9.60 -26.14
N PRO A 205 -5.69 -10.13 -27.33
CA PRO A 205 -6.39 -9.74 -28.56
C PRO A 205 -7.92 -9.95 -28.53
N ALA A 206 -8.44 -10.74 -27.57
CA ALA A 206 -9.89 -10.89 -27.40
C ALA A 206 -10.53 -9.58 -26.93
N ASP A 207 -9.84 -8.77 -26.13
CA ASP A 207 -10.30 -7.47 -25.65
C ASP A 207 -10.46 -6.47 -26.78
N PHE A 208 -9.52 -6.47 -27.72
CA PHE A 208 -9.67 -5.65 -28.93
C PHE A 208 -10.91 -6.06 -29.73
N SER A 209 -11.17 -7.36 -29.85
CA SER A 209 -12.36 -7.85 -30.54
C SER A 209 -13.65 -7.45 -29.79
N ALA A 210 -13.63 -7.50 -28.47
CA ALA A 210 -14.73 -7.06 -27.62
C ALA A 210 -14.96 -5.54 -27.73
N TRP A 211 -13.88 -4.75 -27.74
CA TRP A 211 -13.95 -3.29 -27.92
C TRP A 211 -14.54 -2.91 -29.30
N VAL A 212 -14.09 -3.58 -30.37
CA VAL A 212 -14.65 -3.38 -31.72
C VAL A 212 -16.14 -3.71 -31.76
N ALA A 213 -16.56 -4.77 -31.07
CA ALA A 213 -17.99 -5.12 -30.97
C ALA A 213 -18.78 -4.05 -30.21
N ALA A 214 -18.26 -3.56 -29.09
CA ALA A 214 -18.84 -2.50 -28.31
C ALA A 214 -18.93 -1.18 -29.09
N PHE A 215 -17.89 -0.83 -29.84
CA PHE A 215 -17.85 0.35 -30.70
C PHE A 215 -18.93 0.29 -31.79
N ASN A 216 -19.06 -0.85 -32.47
CA ASN A 216 -20.08 -1.05 -33.51
C ASN A 216 -21.51 -1.02 -32.96
N ALA A 217 -21.70 -1.44 -31.69
CA ALA A 217 -22.98 -1.43 -31.01
C ALA A 217 -23.28 -0.13 -30.26
N ALA A 218 -22.31 0.80 -30.21
CA ALA A 218 -22.34 2.04 -29.44
C ALA A 218 -22.74 1.80 -27.95
N THR A 219 -22.14 0.78 -27.32
CA THR A 219 -22.33 0.50 -25.91
C THR A 219 -21.29 1.25 -25.04
N PRO A 220 -21.58 1.52 -23.76
CA PRO A 220 -20.66 2.25 -22.89
C PRO A 220 -19.24 1.67 -22.82
N ALA A 221 -19.06 0.38 -23.06
CA ALA A 221 -17.74 -0.28 -23.05
C ALA A 221 -16.78 0.20 -24.16
N CYS A 222 -17.26 0.96 -25.14
CA CYS A 222 -16.38 1.56 -26.15
C CYS A 222 -15.84 2.94 -25.75
N ASP A 223 -16.43 3.63 -24.76
CA ASP A 223 -16.03 4.94 -24.27
C ASP A 223 -14.81 4.79 -23.32
N GLN A 224 -13.63 4.76 -23.91
CA GLN A 224 -12.37 4.49 -23.23
C GLN A 224 -11.71 5.75 -22.65
N ASN A 225 -12.18 6.93 -23.05
CA ASN A 225 -11.71 8.21 -22.54
C ASN A 225 -12.73 8.89 -21.59
N SER A 226 -13.87 8.22 -21.35
CA SER A 226 -14.95 8.67 -20.46
C SER A 226 -15.53 10.03 -20.82
N ASP A 227 -15.58 10.38 -22.12
CA ASP A 227 -16.18 11.63 -22.60
C ASP A 227 -17.69 11.52 -22.88
N GLY A 228 -18.28 10.34 -22.67
CA GLY A 228 -19.69 10.04 -22.87
C GLY A 228 -20.06 9.70 -24.33
N SER A 229 -19.08 9.50 -25.21
CA SER A 229 -19.31 9.26 -26.64
C SER A 229 -18.38 8.20 -27.19
N CYS A 230 -18.90 7.23 -27.96
CA CYS A 230 -18.08 6.28 -28.69
C CYS A 230 -17.56 6.90 -30.00
N THR A 231 -16.29 7.27 -30.04
CA THR A 231 -15.64 7.93 -31.18
C THR A 231 -14.31 7.26 -31.54
N PRO A 232 -13.69 7.53 -32.70
CA PRO A 232 -12.35 7.04 -32.99
C PRO A 232 -11.27 7.48 -32.01
N ALA A 233 -11.50 8.52 -31.18
CA ALA A 233 -10.59 8.91 -30.10
C ALA A 233 -10.49 7.84 -29.02
N ASP A 234 -11.55 7.07 -28.80
CA ASP A 234 -11.58 5.98 -27.85
C ASP A 234 -10.69 4.80 -28.24
N PHE A 235 -10.43 4.61 -29.54
CA PHE A 235 -9.42 3.64 -29.97
C PHE A 235 -8.02 4.05 -29.51
N SER A 236 -7.70 5.34 -29.59
CA SER A 236 -6.40 5.84 -29.10
C SER A 236 -6.28 5.71 -27.58
N ALA A 237 -7.38 5.95 -26.86
CA ALA A 237 -7.45 5.73 -25.41
C ALA A 237 -7.34 4.24 -25.08
N TRP A 238 -8.03 3.36 -25.80
CA TRP A 238 -7.93 1.92 -25.63
C TRP A 238 -6.49 1.43 -25.81
N VAL A 239 -5.80 1.88 -26.86
CA VAL A 239 -4.38 1.53 -27.11
C VAL A 239 -3.47 2.07 -25.99
N ALA A 240 -3.80 3.21 -25.40
CA ALA A 240 -3.01 3.78 -24.30
C ALA A 240 -3.25 3.04 -22.96
N ASN A 241 -4.40 2.38 -22.82
CA ASN A 241 -4.77 1.59 -21.65
C ASN A 241 -4.36 0.11 -21.78
N TYR A 242 -3.99 -0.37 -23.00
CA TYR A 242 -3.51 -1.72 -23.31
C TYR A 242 -2.01 -1.84 -22.97
#